data_900bba8887f5621c6afe9a89a1403898
#
_entry.id   900bba8887f5621c6afe9a89a1403898
#
_cell.length_a   1.000
_cell.length_b   1.000
_cell.length_c   1.000
_cell.angle_alpha   90.00
_cell.angle_beta   90.00
_cell.angle_gamma   90.00
#
_symmetry.space_group_name_H-M   'P 1'
#
loop_
_entity.id
_entity.type
_entity.pdbx_description
1 polymer ?
#
loop_
_entity_poly.entity_id
_entity_poly.type
_entity_poly.pdbx_seq_one_letter_code
_entity_poly.pdbx_strand_id
1 'polypeptide(L)' 'MKLRVVIEADEDVFVAYCPELQGCVTYGETEEVARDNMKEALELYLKPSKEKVPKGAKVIEVSV' A
#
# COMPACT_ATOMS: atom_id res chain seq x y z
N MET A 1 -6.67 15.40 3.37
CA MET A 1 -5.89 14.53 4.29
C MET A 1 -4.48 14.39 3.77
N LYS A 2 -3.52 14.64 4.63
CA LYS A 2 -2.12 14.50 4.24
C LYS A 2 -1.58 13.17 4.74
N LEU A 3 -0.99 12.41 3.85
CA LEU A 3 -0.35 11.15 4.19
C LEU A 3 1.15 11.29 4.03
N ARG A 4 1.87 10.77 4.98
CA ARG A 4 3.33 10.77 4.92
C ARG A 4 3.81 9.42 4.41
N VAL A 5 4.84 9.45 3.61
CA VAL A 5 5.52 8.23 3.18
C VAL A 5 6.93 8.28 3.75
N VAL A 6 7.26 7.27 4.51
CA VAL A 6 8.60 7.12 5.08
C VAL A 6 9.34 6.05 4.28
N ILE A 7 10.54 6.37 3.85
CA ILE A 7 11.37 5.44 3.08
C ILE A 7 12.66 5.20 3.84
N GLU A 8 12.94 3.95 4.12
CA GLU A 8 14.14 3.56 4.85
C GLU A 8 14.93 2.53 4.07
N ALA A 9 16.25 2.65 4.11
CA ALA A 9 17.12 1.65 3.54
C ALA A 9 17.19 0.45 4.47
N ASP A 10 17.03 -0.75 3.91
CA ASP A 10 17.12 -2.00 4.66
C ASP A 10 17.92 -3.00 3.86
N GLU A 11 19.19 -3.11 4.17
CA GLU A 11 20.15 -3.93 3.44
C GLU A 11 20.18 -3.58 1.96
N ASP A 12 19.68 -4.45 1.09
CA ASP A 12 19.72 -4.25 -0.35
C ASP A 12 18.44 -3.66 -0.93
N VAL A 13 17.48 -3.35 -0.07
CA VAL A 13 16.19 -2.84 -0.52
C VAL A 13 15.82 -1.58 0.25
N PHE A 14 14.86 -0.84 -0.31
CA PHE A 14 14.24 0.28 0.38
C PHE A 14 12.83 -0.11 0.77
N VAL A 15 12.47 0.18 2.01
CA VAL A 15 11.13 -0.07 2.53
C VAL A 15 10.40 1.25 2.59
N ALA A 16 9.20 1.29 2.04
CA ALA A 16 8.34 2.46 2.13
C ALA A 16 7.09 2.10 2.92
N TYR A 17 6.68 2.99 3.81
CA TYR A 17 5.46 2.76 4.58
C TYR A 17 4.78 4.08 4.89
N CYS A 18 3.50 3.99 5.20
CA CYS A 18 2.69 5.14 5.57
C CYS A 18 2.28 4.99 7.04
N PRO A 19 2.84 5.81 7.95
CA PRO A 19 2.50 5.67 9.37
C PRO A 19 1.01 5.85 9.68
N GLU A 20 0.31 6.64 8.87
CA GLU A 20 -1.10 6.91 9.07
C GLU A 20 -2.00 5.75 8.64
N LEU A 21 -1.46 4.83 7.83
CA LEU A 21 -2.24 3.70 7.30
C LEU A 21 -1.58 2.40 7.72
N GLN A 22 -2.16 1.74 8.69
CA GLN A 22 -1.62 0.52 9.23
C GLN A 22 -1.58 -0.58 8.17
N GLY A 23 -0.45 -1.25 8.05
CA GLY A 23 -0.28 -2.33 7.09
C GLY A 23 0.07 -1.88 5.68
N CYS A 24 0.17 -0.58 5.44
CA CYS A 24 0.51 -0.06 4.11
C CYS A 24 2.04 0.02 4.01
N VAL A 25 2.65 -1.06 3.53
CA VAL A 25 4.10 -1.20 3.41
C VAL A 25 4.45 -1.77 2.04
N THR A 26 5.50 -1.27 1.44
CA THR A 26 6.00 -1.79 0.18
C THR A 26 7.52 -1.73 0.12
N TYR A 27 8.10 -2.30 -0.91
CA TYR A 27 9.55 -2.39 -1.08
C TYR A 27 9.94 -1.97 -2.48
N GLY A 28 11.19 -1.58 -2.64
CA GLY A 28 11.75 -1.32 -3.95
C GLY A 28 13.27 -1.48 -3.92
N GLU A 29 13.86 -1.75 -5.05
CA GLU A 29 15.32 -1.88 -5.17
C GLU A 29 16.02 -0.54 -5.02
N THR A 30 15.30 0.54 -5.32
CA THR A 30 15.80 1.90 -5.15
C THR A 30 14.76 2.72 -4.41
N GLU A 31 15.19 3.87 -3.90
CA GLU A 31 14.28 4.79 -3.22
C GLU A 31 13.15 5.23 -4.16
N GLU A 32 13.47 5.49 -5.41
CA GLU A 32 12.50 5.90 -6.41
C GLU A 32 11.46 4.79 -6.66
N VAL A 33 11.92 3.56 -6.81
CA VAL A 33 11.02 2.43 -7.02
C VAL A 33 10.12 2.20 -5.81
N ALA A 34 10.68 2.29 -4.62
CA ALA A 34 9.88 2.15 -3.39
C ALA A 34 8.81 3.23 -3.31
N ARG A 35 9.16 4.45 -3.67
CA ARG A 35 8.22 5.57 -3.68
C ARG A 35 7.09 5.35 -4.68
N ASP A 36 7.43 4.91 -5.89
CA ASP A 36 6.44 4.66 -6.92
C ASP A 36 5.51 3.52 -6.53
N ASN A 37 6.08 2.46 -5.95
CA ASN A 37 5.29 1.34 -5.47
C ASN A 37 4.35 1.76 -4.34
N MET A 38 4.82 2.64 -3.46
CA MET A 38 3.97 3.15 -2.37
C MET A 38 2.84 4.01 -2.93
N LYS A 39 3.12 4.84 -3.93
CA LYS A 39 2.10 5.66 -4.55
C LYS A 39 0.98 4.79 -5.12
N GLU A 40 1.34 3.73 -5.81
CA GLU A 40 0.36 2.79 -6.35
C GLU A 40 -0.40 2.08 -5.22
N ALA A 41 0.30 1.67 -4.18
CA ALA A 41 -0.33 1.02 -3.03
C ALA A 41 -1.34 1.95 -2.34
N LEU A 42 -1.01 3.23 -2.21
CA LEU A 42 -1.91 4.21 -1.63
C LEU A 42 -3.16 4.41 -2.48
N GLU A 43 -2.99 4.45 -3.79
CA GLU A 43 -4.13 4.58 -4.69
C GLU A 43 -5.09 3.40 -4.54
N LEU A 44 -4.55 2.19 -4.44
CA LEU A 44 -5.35 0.99 -4.25
C LEU A 44 -5.99 0.94 -2.87
N TYR A 45 -5.28 1.41 -1.87
CA TYR A 45 -5.77 1.43 -0.49
C TYR A 45 -6.97 2.37 -0.34
N LEU A 46 -6.91 3.53 -0.99
CA LEU A 46 -7.93 4.56 -0.86
C LEU A 46 -9.14 4.36 -1.78
N LYS A 47 -9.01 3.52 -2.79
CA LYS A 47 -10.12 3.25 -3.70
C LYS A 47 -10.96 2.07 -3.23
N PRO A 48 -12.29 2.15 -3.33
CA PRO A 48 -13.12 0.98 -3.07
C PRO A 48 -12.72 -0.16 -3.99
N SER A 49 -12.51 -1.33 -3.42
CA SER A 49 -12.01 -2.47 -4.18
C SER A 49 -13.10 -3.35 -4.76
N LYS A 50 -14.30 -2.83 -4.94
CA LYS A 50 -15.44 -3.62 -5.43
C LYS A 50 -15.17 -4.27 -6.78
N GLU A 51 -14.41 -3.59 -7.62
CA GLU A 51 -14.13 -4.07 -8.97
C GLU A 51 -13.02 -5.10 -9.03
N LYS A 52 -12.34 -5.33 -7.92
CA LYS A 52 -11.18 -6.22 -7.88
C LYS A 52 -11.44 -7.53 -7.18
N VAL A 53 -12.69 -7.80 -6.89
CA VAL A 53 -13.05 -9.08 -6.29
C VAL A 53 -12.92 -10.15 -7.36
N PRO A 54 -12.14 -11.22 -7.11
CA PRO A 54 -12.03 -12.30 -8.07
C PRO A 54 -13.37 -12.95 -8.33
N LYS A 55 -13.56 -13.37 -9.57
CA LYS A 55 -14.78 -14.09 -9.95
C LYS A 55 -14.90 -15.36 -9.11
N GLY A 56 -16.02 -15.54 -8.47
CA GLY A 56 -16.25 -16.68 -7.60
C GLY A 56 -15.86 -16.45 -6.15
N ALA A 57 -15.24 -15.30 -5.85
CA ALA A 57 -14.93 -14.95 -4.46
C ALA A 57 -16.20 -14.57 -3.71
N LYS A 58 -16.18 -14.87 -2.43
CA LYS A 58 -17.28 -14.53 -1.55
C LYS A 58 -16.97 -13.21 -0.85
N VAL A 59 -17.90 -12.28 -0.92
CA VAL A 59 -17.75 -10.99 -0.26
C VAL A 59 -18.65 -10.97 0.97
N ILE A 60 -18.06 -10.71 2.11
CA ILE A 60 -18.79 -10.62 3.38
C ILE A 60 -18.55 -9.25 3.97
N GLU A 61 -19.61 -8.53 4.27
CA GLU A 61 -19.51 -7.27 4.98
C GLU A 61 -19.58 -7.54 6.47
N VAL A 62 -18.61 -6.98 7.19
CA VAL A 62 -18.55 -7.13 8.63
C VAL A 62 -18.56 -5.74 9.25
N SER A 63 -19.53 -5.51 10.12
CA SER A 63 -19.59 -4.27 10.89
C SER A 63 -18.80 -4.43 12.17
N VAL A 64 -17.95 -3.47 12.45
CA VAL A 64 -17.16 -3.45 13.68
C VAL A 64 -17.39 -2.20 14.47
#